data_7dff769685d2cfb5b2c840c207069060
#
_entry.id   7dff769685d2cfb5b2c840c207069060
#
_cell.length_a   1.000
_cell.length_b   1.000
_cell.length_c   1.000
_cell.angle_alpha   90.00
_cell.angle_beta   90.00
_cell.angle_gamma   90.00
#
_symmetry.space_group_name_H-M   'P 1'
#
loop_
_entity.id
_entity.type
_entity.pdbx_description
1 polymer ?
#
loop_
_entity_poly.entity_id
_entity_poly.type
_entity_poly.pdbx_seq_one_letter_code
_entity_poly.pdbx_strand_id
1 'polypeptide(L)'
;MSASKISALFLDIGGVLLTNGWDRTARRRAAEKFNLDLEEMNERHHLTFDTYEAGKLSLDEYLARVVFYKDRSFSRDVFKTFMFDQSQAYPDMIDLIRNLKTRYGLKVAAVNNEGRELSIHRIRTFRLDSFIDSFISSSFVHVRKPDADIYRAALDIVQAEASEVLYVDDREMFVDVAKGLGIKGIHHRSYQTTKEEMGLHGLSLGAF
;
A
#
# COMPACT_ATOMS: atom_id res chain seq x y z
N MET A 1 -11.33 -19.89 -25.39
CA MET A 1 -10.54 -18.64 -25.40
C MET A 1 -9.30 -18.91 -24.55
N SER A 2 -8.09 -18.68 -25.07
CA SER A 2 -6.85 -18.81 -24.26
C SER A 2 -6.92 -17.76 -23.13
N ALA A 3 -6.64 -18.15 -21.90
CA ALA A 3 -6.54 -17.20 -20.78
C ALA A 3 -5.48 -16.17 -21.14
N SER A 4 -5.82 -14.87 -21.01
CA SER A 4 -4.84 -13.78 -21.27
C SER A 4 -3.63 -13.94 -20.34
N LYS A 5 -2.44 -13.85 -20.91
CA LYS A 5 -1.17 -13.94 -20.17
C LYS A 5 -1.04 -12.70 -19.28
N ILE A 6 -0.65 -12.86 -18.03
CA ILE A 6 -0.36 -11.73 -17.15
C ILE A 6 0.88 -10.99 -17.68
N SER A 7 0.74 -9.67 -17.87
CA SER A 7 1.80 -8.76 -18.32
C SER A 7 2.15 -7.72 -17.23
N ALA A 8 1.27 -7.50 -16.25
CA ALA A 8 1.50 -6.55 -15.18
C ALA A 8 1.00 -7.04 -13.81
N LEU A 9 1.71 -6.60 -12.75
CA LEU A 9 1.31 -6.76 -11.36
C LEU A 9 0.93 -5.40 -10.76
N PHE A 10 -0.23 -5.32 -10.15
CA PHE A 10 -0.61 -4.22 -9.27
C PHE A 10 -0.55 -4.72 -7.83
N LEU A 11 0.10 -3.96 -6.96
CA LEU A 11 0.39 -4.38 -5.59
C LEU A 11 -0.04 -3.30 -4.59
N ASP A 12 -0.74 -3.69 -3.53
CA ASP A 12 -0.71 -2.86 -2.33
C ASP A 12 0.68 -2.92 -1.69
N ILE A 13 1.02 -1.91 -0.93
CA ILE A 13 2.28 -1.86 -0.16
C ILE A 13 2.03 -2.32 1.26
N GLY A 14 1.08 -1.69 1.96
CA GLY A 14 0.74 -2.02 3.33
C GLY A 14 0.05 -3.38 3.44
N GLY A 15 0.50 -4.25 4.34
CA GLY A 15 -0.06 -5.59 4.47
C GLY A 15 0.38 -6.60 3.41
N VAL A 16 1.05 -6.17 2.33
CA VAL A 16 1.53 -7.04 1.24
C VAL A 16 3.05 -7.07 1.13
N LEU A 17 3.68 -5.93 0.90
CA LEU A 17 5.15 -5.81 0.80
C LEU A 17 5.79 -5.36 2.11
N LEU A 18 5.08 -4.54 2.86
CA LEU A 18 5.46 -3.99 4.15
C LEU A 18 4.30 -4.14 5.13
N THR A 19 4.58 -3.97 6.43
CA THR A 19 3.52 -3.84 7.44
C THR A 19 2.59 -2.65 7.13
N ASN A 20 1.37 -2.67 7.65
CA ASN A 20 0.48 -1.51 7.62
C ASN A 20 1.05 -0.40 8.53
N GLY A 21 1.71 0.63 7.96
CA GLY A 21 2.54 1.58 8.70
C GLY A 21 1.81 2.40 9.75
N TRP A 22 0.67 3.01 9.42
CA TRP A 22 -0.09 3.86 10.35
C TRP A 22 -1.50 3.34 10.62
N ASP A 23 -1.59 2.04 10.90
CA ASP A 23 -2.82 1.34 11.22
C ASP A 23 -3.26 1.57 12.69
N ARG A 24 -4.35 0.92 13.09
CA ARG A 24 -4.87 0.98 14.46
C ARG A 24 -3.87 0.48 15.51
N THR A 25 -3.04 -0.51 15.15
CA THR A 25 -2.03 -1.08 16.04
C THR A 25 -0.88 -0.09 16.25
N ALA A 26 -0.40 0.55 15.19
CA ALA A 26 0.62 1.59 15.27
C ALA A 26 0.13 2.80 16.10
N ARG A 27 -1.13 3.23 15.93
CA ARG A 27 -1.71 4.29 16.74
C ARG A 27 -1.86 3.93 18.22
N ARG A 28 -2.19 2.67 18.53
CA ARG A 28 -2.21 2.20 19.94
C ARG A 28 -0.81 2.28 20.55
N ARG A 29 0.22 1.79 19.88
CA ARG A 29 1.62 1.90 20.32
C ARG A 29 2.06 3.36 20.52
N ALA A 30 1.61 4.26 19.62
CA ALA A 30 1.85 5.69 19.76
C ALA A 30 1.18 6.25 21.03
N ALA A 31 -0.08 5.91 21.25
CA ALA A 31 -0.81 6.36 22.45
C ALA A 31 -0.12 5.91 23.73
N GLU A 32 0.31 4.66 23.80
CA GLU A 32 1.06 4.11 24.94
C GLU A 32 2.42 4.83 25.11
N LYS A 33 3.21 4.95 24.03
CA LYS A 33 4.56 5.54 24.11
C LYS A 33 4.55 7.03 24.47
N PHE A 34 3.59 7.78 23.95
CA PHE A 34 3.52 9.22 24.08
C PHE A 34 2.48 9.71 25.10
N ASN A 35 1.88 8.78 25.85
CA ASN A 35 0.82 9.04 26.82
C ASN A 35 -0.32 9.89 26.21
N LEU A 36 -0.89 9.40 25.09
CA LEU A 36 -1.99 10.04 24.40
C LEU A 36 -3.31 9.33 24.72
N ASP A 37 -4.40 10.07 24.65
CA ASP A 37 -5.74 9.48 24.64
C ASP A 37 -5.97 8.79 23.27
N LEU A 38 -6.09 7.46 23.30
CA LEU A 38 -6.25 6.63 22.10
C LEU A 38 -7.60 6.86 21.44
N GLU A 39 -8.67 7.05 22.23
CA GLU A 39 -10.01 7.23 21.69
C GLU A 39 -10.10 8.58 20.98
N GLU A 40 -9.65 9.65 21.61
CA GLU A 40 -9.59 10.98 21.00
C GLU A 40 -8.70 10.99 19.75
N MET A 41 -7.53 10.33 19.81
CA MET A 41 -6.63 10.24 18.65
C MET A 41 -7.29 9.46 17.49
N ASN A 42 -7.99 8.37 17.75
CA ASN A 42 -8.69 7.60 16.72
C ASN A 42 -9.87 8.37 16.13
N GLU A 43 -10.63 9.10 16.93
CA GLU A 43 -11.72 9.95 16.43
C GLU A 43 -11.18 11.06 15.51
N ARG A 44 -10.13 11.77 15.94
CA ARG A 44 -9.48 12.80 15.12
C ARG A 44 -8.85 12.23 13.85
N HIS A 45 -8.26 11.04 13.95
CA HIS A 45 -7.78 10.31 12.79
C HIS A 45 -8.92 9.99 11.82
N HIS A 46 -10.02 9.44 12.33
CA HIS A 46 -11.19 9.09 11.52
C HIS A 46 -11.73 10.29 10.72
N LEU A 47 -11.80 11.46 11.34
CA LEU A 47 -12.26 12.69 10.70
C LEU A 47 -11.25 13.31 9.70
N THR A 48 -10.01 12.80 9.64
CA THR A 48 -8.91 13.49 8.94
C THR A 48 -8.20 12.60 7.92
N PHE A 49 -8.19 11.27 8.11
CA PHE A 49 -7.31 10.38 7.34
C PHE A 49 -7.64 10.33 5.86
N ASP A 50 -8.92 10.41 5.47
CA ASP A 50 -9.33 10.43 4.07
C ASP A 50 -8.70 11.61 3.31
N THR A 51 -8.74 12.78 3.95
CA THR A 51 -8.16 14.01 3.38
C THR A 51 -6.64 13.93 3.29
N TYR A 52 -5.99 13.31 4.30
CA TYR A 52 -4.55 13.09 4.32
C TYR A 52 -4.12 12.06 3.27
N GLU A 53 -4.77 10.91 3.19
CA GLU A 53 -4.48 9.88 2.19
C GLU A 53 -4.81 10.32 0.76
N ALA A 54 -5.76 11.25 0.58
CA ALA A 54 -5.99 11.88 -0.72
C ALA A 54 -4.96 12.97 -1.07
N GLY A 55 -3.93 13.18 -0.23
CA GLY A 55 -2.84 14.14 -0.47
C GLY A 55 -3.26 15.61 -0.40
N LYS A 56 -4.39 15.92 0.24
CA LYS A 56 -4.90 17.28 0.46
C LYS A 56 -4.40 17.90 1.76
N LEU A 57 -3.71 17.11 2.59
CA LEU A 57 -3.02 17.54 3.79
C LEU A 57 -1.60 17.00 3.76
N SER A 58 -0.66 17.81 4.22
CA SER A 58 0.68 17.35 4.57
C SER A 58 0.64 16.53 5.87
N LEU A 59 1.70 15.76 6.13
CA LEU A 59 1.85 15.05 7.40
C LEU A 59 1.83 16.01 8.59
N ASP A 60 2.41 17.20 8.46
CA ASP A 60 2.40 18.21 9.51
C ASP A 60 1.00 18.73 9.84
N GLU A 61 0.19 18.99 8.83
CA GLU A 61 -1.20 19.40 9.00
C GLU A 61 -2.07 18.29 9.59
N TYR A 62 -1.86 17.04 9.14
CA TYR A 62 -2.51 15.87 9.71
C TYR A 62 -2.15 15.72 11.19
N LEU A 63 -0.86 15.75 11.53
CA LEU A 63 -0.40 15.63 12.91
C LEU A 63 -0.84 16.80 13.79
N ALA A 64 -0.94 18.01 13.24
CA ALA A 64 -1.48 19.15 13.97
C ALA A 64 -2.93 18.92 14.42
N ARG A 65 -3.73 18.24 13.59
CA ARG A 65 -5.14 17.93 13.89
C ARG A 65 -5.31 16.73 14.80
N VAL A 66 -4.47 15.70 14.65
CA VAL A 66 -4.66 14.40 15.31
C VAL A 66 -3.88 14.28 16.62
N VAL A 67 -2.69 14.87 16.70
CA VAL A 67 -1.78 14.71 17.84
C VAL A 67 -1.49 16.05 18.53
N PHE A 68 -1.13 17.08 17.76
CA PHE A 68 -0.62 18.37 18.25
C PHE A 68 -1.70 19.47 18.25
N TYR A 69 -2.95 19.09 18.45
CA TYR A 69 -4.07 20.01 18.67
C TYR A 69 -4.03 20.68 20.06
N LYS A 70 -3.14 20.23 20.91
CA LYS A 70 -2.75 20.83 22.20
C LYS A 70 -1.25 20.63 22.42
N ASP A 71 -0.67 21.33 23.37
CA ASP A 71 0.75 21.20 23.71
C ASP A 71 1.13 19.79 24.12
N ARG A 72 2.30 19.35 23.67
CA ARG A 72 2.87 18.03 23.98
C ARG A 72 4.28 18.17 24.54
N SER A 73 4.68 17.22 25.38
CA SER A 73 6.03 17.13 25.95
C SER A 73 7.09 16.59 24.97
N PHE A 74 6.71 16.27 23.77
CA PHE A 74 7.57 15.73 22.70
C PHE A 74 7.39 16.52 21.40
N SER A 75 8.43 16.52 20.56
CA SER A 75 8.39 17.24 19.27
C SER A 75 7.66 16.44 18.17
N ARG A 76 7.24 17.18 17.13
CA ARG A 76 6.68 16.55 15.91
C ARG A 76 7.66 15.60 15.23
N ASP A 77 8.94 15.94 15.19
CA ASP A 77 9.95 15.12 14.54
C ASP A 77 10.15 13.78 15.26
N VAL A 78 10.13 13.78 16.59
CA VAL A 78 10.16 12.55 17.38
C VAL A 78 8.93 11.68 17.07
N PHE A 79 7.76 12.29 16.95
CA PHE A 79 6.54 11.55 16.62
C PHE A 79 6.55 11.02 15.18
N LYS A 80 6.99 11.83 14.20
CA LYS A 80 7.16 11.41 12.79
C LYS A 80 8.12 10.24 12.67
N THR A 81 9.27 10.30 13.35
CA THR A 81 10.23 9.20 13.38
C THR A 81 9.57 7.92 13.88
N PHE A 82 8.86 8.00 15.01
CA PHE A 82 8.12 6.86 15.53
C PHE A 82 7.09 6.32 14.51
N MET A 83 6.35 7.20 13.84
CA MET A 83 5.35 6.82 12.82
C MET A 83 6.01 6.09 11.63
N PHE A 84 7.14 6.59 11.17
CA PHE A 84 7.90 5.97 10.07
C PHE A 84 8.49 4.61 10.46
N ASP A 85 8.99 4.46 11.69
CA ASP A 85 9.56 3.24 12.23
C ASP A 85 8.55 2.08 12.36
N GLN A 86 7.24 2.36 12.25
CA GLN A 86 6.22 1.30 12.23
C GLN A 86 6.23 0.50 10.93
N SER A 87 6.89 0.99 9.89
CA SER A 87 7.04 0.28 8.62
C SER A 87 8.14 -0.76 8.71
N GLN A 88 7.79 -2.02 8.44
CA GLN A 88 8.73 -3.15 8.38
C GLN A 88 8.52 -3.90 7.07
N ALA A 89 9.60 -4.43 6.47
CA ALA A 89 9.52 -5.19 5.24
C ALA A 89 9.01 -6.62 5.46
N TYR A 90 8.35 -7.18 4.45
CA TYR A 90 8.16 -8.61 4.26
C TYR A 90 9.13 -9.10 3.18
N PRO A 91 10.36 -9.50 3.54
CA PRO A 91 11.41 -9.81 2.57
C PRO A 91 11.01 -10.87 1.55
N ASP A 92 10.34 -11.93 2.02
CA ASP A 92 9.90 -13.03 1.15
C ASP A 92 8.95 -12.56 0.04
N MET A 93 8.03 -11.65 0.36
CA MET A 93 7.12 -11.06 -0.63
C MET A 93 7.86 -10.16 -1.62
N ILE A 94 8.76 -9.33 -1.13
CA ILE A 94 9.59 -8.46 -1.99
C ILE A 94 10.42 -9.31 -2.96
N ASP A 95 11.07 -10.36 -2.47
CA ASP A 95 11.89 -11.25 -3.30
C ASP A 95 11.04 -12.04 -4.29
N LEU A 96 9.85 -12.50 -3.90
CA LEU A 96 8.90 -13.13 -4.81
C LEU A 96 8.59 -12.21 -6.00
N ILE A 97 8.20 -10.96 -5.72
CA ILE A 97 7.83 -10.01 -6.77
C ILE A 97 9.01 -9.67 -7.68
N ARG A 98 10.21 -9.43 -7.11
CA ARG A 98 11.44 -9.18 -7.90
C ARG A 98 11.76 -10.33 -8.84
N ASN A 99 11.69 -11.55 -8.34
CA ASN A 99 11.99 -12.75 -9.13
C ASN A 99 10.95 -12.97 -10.23
N LEU A 100 9.66 -12.80 -9.92
CA LEU A 100 8.59 -12.89 -10.93
C LEU A 100 8.73 -11.80 -11.99
N LYS A 101 8.99 -10.55 -11.59
CA LYS A 101 9.25 -9.44 -12.53
C LYS A 101 10.36 -9.80 -13.50
N THR A 102 11.50 -10.24 -12.99
CA THR A 102 12.67 -10.60 -13.80
C THR A 102 12.37 -11.78 -14.72
N ARG A 103 11.73 -12.83 -14.21
CA ARG A 103 11.45 -14.06 -14.97
C ARG A 103 10.46 -13.86 -16.09
N TYR A 104 9.42 -13.06 -15.86
CA TYR A 104 8.30 -12.90 -16.81
C TYR A 104 8.31 -11.56 -17.55
N GLY A 105 9.22 -10.66 -17.23
CA GLY A 105 9.28 -9.31 -17.84
C GLY A 105 8.06 -8.46 -17.48
N LEU A 106 7.56 -8.58 -16.23
CA LEU A 106 6.34 -7.92 -15.81
C LEU A 106 6.56 -6.43 -15.58
N LYS A 107 5.56 -5.62 -15.93
CA LYS A 107 5.41 -4.28 -15.38
C LYS A 107 4.89 -4.39 -13.95
N VAL A 108 5.45 -3.65 -13.01
CA VAL A 108 5.02 -3.68 -11.60
C VAL A 108 4.61 -2.28 -11.16
N ALA A 109 3.39 -2.14 -10.66
CA ALA A 109 2.88 -0.88 -10.13
C ALA A 109 2.39 -1.05 -8.70
N ALA A 110 2.69 -0.08 -7.84
CA ALA A 110 2.06 0.04 -6.54
C ALA A 110 0.74 0.79 -6.67
N VAL A 111 -0.34 0.24 -6.10
CA VAL A 111 -1.67 0.87 -6.03
C VAL A 111 -2.10 0.87 -4.55
N ASN A 112 -1.76 1.92 -3.82
CA ASN A 112 -1.90 1.96 -2.37
C ASN A 112 -2.56 3.24 -1.85
N ASN A 113 -3.24 3.12 -0.71
CA ASN A 113 -3.74 4.26 0.04
C ASN A 113 -2.73 4.66 1.10
N GLU A 114 -2.10 5.81 0.93
CA GLU A 114 -1.07 6.27 1.88
C GLU A 114 -0.84 7.77 1.76
N GLY A 115 -0.59 8.43 2.89
CA GLY A 115 -0.15 9.83 2.89
C GLY A 115 1.21 10.02 2.22
N ARG A 116 1.41 11.19 1.63
CA ARG A 116 2.55 11.49 0.74
C ARG A 116 3.92 11.23 1.39
N GLU A 117 4.12 11.75 2.59
CA GLU A 117 5.42 11.66 3.27
C GLU A 117 5.75 10.24 3.70
N LEU A 118 4.74 9.46 4.15
CA LEU A 118 4.92 8.07 4.50
C LEU A 118 5.17 7.22 3.26
N SER A 119 4.46 7.46 2.14
CA SER A 119 4.75 6.82 0.86
C SER A 119 6.20 7.07 0.41
N ILE A 120 6.64 8.32 0.40
CA ILE A 120 8.03 8.68 0.01
C ILE A 120 9.06 8.01 0.92
N HIS A 121 8.81 8.03 2.24
CA HIS A 121 9.68 7.35 3.21
C HIS A 121 9.81 5.86 2.90
N ARG A 122 8.70 5.17 2.70
CA ARG A 122 8.65 3.73 2.39
C ARG A 122 9.36 3.39 1.09
N ILE A 123 9.09 4.14 0.03
CA ILE A 123 9.72 3.94 -1.28
C ILE A 123 11.24 3.99 -1.14
N ARG A 124 11.77 5.00 -0.46
CA ARG A 124 13.22 5.22 -0.31
C ARG A 124 13.86 4.24 0.65
N THR A 125 13.28 4.06 1.83
CA THR A 125 13.86 3.22 2.90
C THR A 125 13.96 1.75 2.48
N PHE A 126 12.92 1.23 1.82
CA PHE A 126 12.86 -0.16 1.40
C PHE A 126 13.28 -0.38 -0.07
N ARG A 127 13.77 0.66 -0.74
CA ARG A 127 14.23 0.60 -2.13
C ARG A 127 13.17 -0.01 -3.06
N LEU A 128 11.90 0.35 -2.84
CA LEU A 128 10.79 -0.18 -3.63
C LEU A 128 10.91 0.23 -5.11
N ASP A 129 11.46 1.41 -5.38
CA ASP A 129 11.79 1.92 -6.70
C ASP A 129 12.79 1.08 -7.51
N SER A 130 13.48 0.13 -6.85
CA SER A 130 14.39 -0.79 -7.55
C SER A 130 13.66 -1.89 -8.34
N PHE A 131 12.37 -2.12 -8.08
CA PHE A 131 11.58 -3.17 -8.76
C PHE A 131 10.14 -2.77 -9.09
N ILE A 132 9.63 -1.67 -8.54
CA ILE A 132 8.32 -1.11 -8.88
C ILE A 132 8.53 0.00 -9.92
N ASP A 133 7.86 -0.10 -11.06
CA ASP A 133 8.02 0.83 -12.18
C ASP A 133 7.18 2.10 -12.02
N SER A 134 6.03 2.01 -11.32
CA SER A 134 5.09 3.12 -11.13
C SER A 134 4.44 3.09 -9.77
N PHE A 135 4.25 4.27 -9.17
CA PHE A 135 3.61 4.43 -7.87
C PHE A 135 2.31 5.22 -8.01
N ILE A 136 1.19 4.52 -7.99
CA ILE A 136 -0.17 5.08 -8.00
C ILE A 136 -0.63 5.12 -6.53
N SER A 137 0.06 5.93 -5.72
CA SER A 137 -0.32 6.18 -4.33
C SER A 137 -1.44 7.21 -4.28
N SER A 138 -2.43 6.99 -3.45
CA SER A 138 -3.62 7.84 -3.36
C SER A 138 -3.30 9.32 -3.15
N SER A 139 -2.26 9.64 -2.37
CA SER A 139 -1.80 11.01 -2.15
C SER A 139 -1.05 11.62 -3.34
N PHE A 140 -0.65 10.84 -4.34
CA PHE A 140 -0.02 11.35 -5.56
C PHE A 140 -1.05 11.64 -6.64
N VAL A 141 -2.08 10.77 -6.74
CA VAL A 141 -3.11 10.85 -7.77
C VAL A 141 -4.44 11.45 -7.28
N HIS A 142 -4.54 11.78 -5.99
CA HIS A 142 -5.70 12.39 -5.33
C HIS A 142 -7.00 11.57 -5.38
N VAL A 143 -6.89 10.28 -5.65
CA VAL A 143 -7.97 9.29 -5.64
C VAL A 143 -7.53 8.10 -4.80
N ARG A 144 -8.43 7.53 -4.00
CA ARG A 144 -8.09 6.43 -3.08
C ARG A 144 -9.02 5.24 -3.26
N LYS A 145 -8.50 4.03 -3.00
CA LYS A 145 -9.33 2.82 -2.88
C LYS A 145 -10.40 3.03 -1.79
N PRO A 146 -11.64 2.59 -1.98
CA PRO A 146 -12.15 1.69 -3.02
C PRO A 146 -12.66 2.38 -4.29
N ASP A 147 -12.39 3.67 -4.53
CA ASP A 147 -12.80 4.33 -5.76
C ASP A 147 -12.16 3.61 -6.98
N ALA A 148 -13.01 3.24 -7.94
CA ALA A 148 -12.59 2.53 -9.14
C ALA A 148 -11.61 3.35 -10.00
N ASP A 149 -11.61 4.67 -9.89
CA ASP A 149 -10.78 5.54 -10.71
C ASP A 149 -9.29 5.40 -10.41
N ILE A 150 -8.90 4.97 -9.19
CA ILE A 150 -7.48 4.68 -8.91
C ILE A 150 -6.95 3.50 -9.74
N TYR A 151 -7.79 2.47 -9.96
CA TYR A 151 -7.41 1.32 -10.78
C TYR A 151 -7.41 1.67 -12.27
N ARG A 152 -8.37 2.50 -12.73
CA ARG A 152 -8.39 3.01 -14.10
C ARG A 152 -7.15 3.84 -14.38
N ALA A 153 -6.79 4.77 -13.49
CA ALA A 153 -5.55 5.53 -13.59
C ALA A 153 -4.31 4.62 -13.61
N ALA A 154 -4.29 3.54 -12.81
CA ALA A 154 -3.20 2.58 -12.82
C ALA A 154 -3.10 1.84 -14.16
N LEU A 155 -4.21 1.40 -14.75
CA LEU A 155 -4.25 0.78 -16.08
C LEU A 155 -3.74 1.72 -17.17
N ASP A 156 -4.19 2.99 -17.12
CA ASP A 156 -3.78 4.02 -18.07
C ASP A 156 -2.28 4.36 -17.95
N ILE A 157 -1.74 4.49 -16.72
CA ILE A 157 -0.32 4.80 -16.49
C ILE A 157 0.57 3.64 -16.94
N VAL A 158 0.17 2.41 -16.62
CA VAL A 158 0.96 1.20 -16.93
C VAL A 158 0.77 0.77 -18.39
N GLN A 159 -0.27 1.26 -19.07
CA GLN A 159 -0.64 0.85 -20.43
C GLN A 159 -0.79 -0.68 -20.50
N ALA A 160 -1.73 -1.21 -19.70
CA ALA A 160 -2.05 -2.63 -19.65
C ALA A 160 -3.57 -2.85 -19.73
N GLU A 161 -3.98 -3.91 -20.43
CA GLU A 161 -5.37 -4.34 -20.45
C GLU A 161 -5.76 -4.98 -19.10
N ALA A 162 -6.96 -4.69 -18.58
CA ALA A 162 -7.40 -5.18 -17.28
C ALA A 162 -7.27 -6.71 -17.14
N SER A 163 -7.58 -7.48 -18.19
CA SER A 163 -7.49 -8.93 -18.21
C SER A 163 -6.06 -9.49 -18.14
N GLU A 164 -5.04 -8.65 -18.35
CA GLU A 164 -3.63 -8.98 -18.27
C GLU A 164 -2.96 -8.54 -16.96
N VAL A 165 -3.72 -7.90 -16.08
CA VAL A 165 -3.24 -7.42 -14.78
C VAL A 165 -3.64 -8.40 -13.68
N LEU A 166 -2.72 -8.68 -12.76
CA LEU A 166 -2.97 -9.38 -11.52
C LEU A 166 -2.74 -8.40 -10.35
N TYR A 167 -3.79 -8.13 -9.59
CA TYR A 167 -3.78 -7.26 -8.43
C TYR A 167 -3.69 -8.07 -7.13
N VAL A 168 -2.86 -7.62 -6.18
CA VAL A 168 -2.66 -8.25 -4.86
C VAL A 168 -2.86 -7.22 -3.78
N ASP A 169 -3.78 -7.48 -2.83
CA ASP A 169 -4.11 -6.57 -1.73
C ASP A 169 -4.55 -7.38 -0.50
N ASP A 170 -4.27 -6.89 0.71
CA ASP A 170 -4.68 -7.51 1.97
C ASP A 170 -6.16 -7.22 2.33
N ARG A 171 -6.84 -6.37 1.56
CA ARG A 171 -8.24 -6.01 1.71
C ARG A 171 -9.10 -6.65 0.62
N GLU A 172 -9.90 -7.65 1.00
CA GLU A 172 -10.77 -8.39 0.07
C GLU A 172 -11.67 -7.44 -0.74
N MET A 173 -12.27 -6.44 -0.08
CA MET A 173 -13.12 -5.44 -0.74
C MET A 173 -12.40 -4.69 -1.87
N PHE A 174 -11.11 -4.37 -1.71
CA PHE A 174 -10.34 -3.70 -2.75
C PHE A 174 -10.04 -4.62 -3.93
N VAL A 175 -9.81 -5.90 -3.64
CA VAL A 175 -9.67 -6.95 -4.66
C VAL A 175 -10.97 -7.11 -5.46
N ASP A 176 -12.13 -7.09 -4.78
CA ASP A 176 -13.43 -7.24 -5.44
C ASP A 176 -13.76 -6.06 -6.36
N VAL A 177 -13.43 -4.83 -5.94
CA VAL A 177 -13.57 -3.65 -6.82
C VAL A 177 -12.70 -3.80 -8.09
N ALA A 178 -11.45 -4.23 -7.95
CA ALA A 178 -10.57 -4.47 -9.09
C ALA A 178 -11.11 -5.57 -10.02
N LYS A 179 -11.63 -6.67 -9.45
CA LYS A 179 -12.29 -7.74 -10.22
C LYS A 179 -13.49 -7.23 -11.00
N GLY A 180 -14.27 -6.32 -10.43
CA GLY A 180 -15.40 -5.66 -11.12
C GLY A 180 -15.00 -4.87 -12.36
N LEU A 181 -13.72 -4.50 -12.49
CA LEU A 181 -13.13 -3.84 -13.66
C LEU A 181 -12.47 -4.83 -14.65
N GLY A 182 -12.55 -6.13 -14.40
CA GLY A 182 -11.91 -7.16 -15.22
C GLY A 182 -10.45 -7.45 -14.87
N ILE A 183 -9.90 -6.83 -13.82
CA ILE A 183 -8.56 -7.12 -13.29
C ILE A 183 -8.63 -8.45 -12.52
N LYS A 184 -7.66 -9.34 -12.70
CA LYS A 184 -7.54 -10.54 -11.87
C LYS A 184 -7.04 -10.15 -10.49
N GLY A 185 -7.55 -10.77 -9.42
CA GLY A 185 -7.23 -10.34 -8.06
C GLY A 185 -6.95 -11.48 -7.11
N ILE A 186 -5.95 -11.28 -6.26
CA ILE A 186 -5.58 -12.15 -5.14
C ILE A 186 -5.77 -11.39 -3.83
N HIS A 187 -6.57 -11.95 -2.93
CA HIS A 187 -6.66 -11.48 -1.56
C HIS A 187 -5.45 -12.03 -0.77
N HIS A 188 -4.49 -11.17 -0.50
CA HIS A 188 -3.28 -11.53 0.24
C HIS A 188 -3.60 -11.87 1.70
N ARG A 189 -3.31 -13.09 2.10
CA ARG A 189 -3.46 -13.57 3.49
C ARG A 189 -2.14 -14.03 4.08
N SER A 190 -1.26 -14.56 3.25
CA SER A 190 0.09 -14.98 3.60
C SER A 190 0.96 -15.11 2.36
N TYR A 191 2.27 -15.13 2.55
CA TYR A 191 3.24 -15.40 1.49
C TYR A 191 2.92 -16.68 0.73
N GLN A 192 2.66 -17.78 1.47
CA GLN A 192 2.46 -19.10 0.87
C GLN A 192 1.22 -19.15 -0.02
N THR A 193 0.08 -18.67 0.48
CA THR A 193 -1.18 -18.65 -0.29
C THR A 193 -1.07 -17.75 -1.52
N THR A 194 -0.45 -16.59 -1.39
CA THR A 194 -0.27 -15.68 -2.52
C THR A 194 0.64 -16.26 -3.60
N LYS A 195 1.75 -16.90 -3.20
CA LYS A 195 2.64 -17.59 -4.13
C LYS A 195 1.94 -18.71 -4.91
N GLU A 196 1.11 -19.50 -4.23
CA GLU A 196 0.31 -20.57 -4.85
C GLU A 196 -0.73 -19.99 -5.83
N GLU A 197 -1.48 -18.97 -5.41
CA GLU A 197 -2.47 -18.33 -6.27
C GLU A 197 -1.83 -17.63 -7.48
N MET A 198 -0.65 -16.98 -7.33
CA MET A 198 0.12 -16.47 -8.47
C MET A 198 0.49 -17.58 -9.45
N GLY A 199 0.84 -18.78 -8.94
CA GLY A 199 1.09 -19.98 -9.76
C GLY A 199 -0.11 -20.39 -10.61
N LEU A 200 -1.33 -20.31 -10.06
CA LEU A 200 -2.57 -20.59 -10.80
C LEU A 200 -2.81 -19.59 -11.94
N HIS A 201 -2.28 -18.37 -11.82
CA HIS A 201 -2.28 -17.35 -12.88
C HIS A 201 -1.08 -17.45 -13.85
N GLY A 202 -0.30 -18.54 -13.77
CA GLY A 202 0.87 -18.77 -14.64
C GLY A 202 2.15 -18.08 -14.18
N LEU A 203 2.18 -17.51 -12.99
CA LEU A 203 3.35 -16.83 -12.41
C LEU A 203 3.98 -17.70 -11.32
N SER A 204 4.81 -18.67 -11.71
CA SER A 204 5.52 -19.57 -10.79
C SER A 204 7.02 -19.46 -10.91
N LEU A 205 7.75 -19.60 -9.80
CA LEU A 205 9.21 -19.57 -9.79
C LEU A 205 9.84 -20.96 -9.98
N GLY A 206 9.08 -22.03 -10.21
CA GLY A 206 9.58 -23.39 -10.28
C GLY A 206 10.06 -23.91 -8.90
N ALA A 207 10.17 -25.21 -8.74
CA ALA A 207 10.97 -25.79 -7.66
C ALA A 207 12.44 -25.60 -8.01
N PHE A 208 13.23 -24.98 -7.11
CA PHE A 208 14.69 -25.00 -7.17
C PHE A 208 15.18 -26.36 -6.73
#